data_dccdbe7f00529ac355e9be5f2a6080f2
#
_entry.id   dccdbe7f00529ac355e9be5f2a6080f2
#
_cell.length_a   1.000
_cell.length_b   1.000
_cell.length_c   1.000
_cell.angle_alpha   90.00
_cell.angle_beta   90.00
_cell.angle_gamma   90.00
#
_symmetry.space_group_name_H-M   'P 1'
#
loop_
_entity.id
_entity.type
_entity.pdbx_description
1 polymer ?
#
loop_
_entity_poly.entity_id
_entity_poly.type
_entity_poly.pdbx_seq_one_letter_code
_entity_poly.pdbx_strand_id
1 'polypeptide(L)'
;LDEKLKNELDLSLINIDTLKTLELYHKDEGYNQAALLLSDNNTFCGIDIAKFGESISIIKERNTIEKESILKQFDDAMVMFKRYYQYEEIKTAYRKAVEILPENAFREALVNAIIHRAWDVKACINVAMFEDRIEITSPGGLPQGLDESEYLKGGVSILRNRILGSVFYRLHLIEHFGSGVKRIMDEYIGNMTKPQFFCSENAIKVILPVLKQDNLLTPDENSVYTLVKKGYASSTDITKNCSFGKNKVVNILKILVTQGYIRQTGNGRGTRYSL
;
A
#
# COMPACT_ATOMS: atom_id res chain seq x y z
N LEU A 1 -17.97 14.93 -1.97
CA LEU A 1 -18.48 13.78 -2.74
C LEU A 1 -18.91 14.19 -4.14
N ASP A 2 -19.71 15.27 -4.25
CA ASP A 2 -20.35 15.70 -5.49
C ASP A 2 -19.32 15.98 -6.61
N GLU A 3 -18.30 16.79 -6.37
CA GLU A 3 -17.29 17.13 -7.38
C GLU A 3 -16.45 15.92 -7.83
N LYS A 4 -16.03 15.06 -6.89
CA LYS A 4 -15.27 13.86 -7.25
C LYS A 4 -16.09 12.89 -8.08
N LEU A 5 -17.32 12.57 -7.66
CA LEU A 5 -18.20 11.69 -8.40
C LEU A 5 -18.59 12.28 -9.77
N LYS A 6 -18.82 13.59 -9.86
CA LYS A 6 -19.10 14.25 -11.13
C LYS A 6 -17.96 14.09 -12.12
N ASN A 7 -16.73 14.37 -11.68
CA ASN A 7 -15.56 14.32 -12.53
C ASN A 7 -15.24 12.88 -12.99
N GLU A 8 -15.27 11.92 -12.07
CA GLU A 8 -14.90 10.53 -12.38
C GLU A 8 -15.99 9.76 -13.12
N LEU A 9 -17.27 10.10 -12.91
CA LEU A 9 -18.40 9.44 -13.58
C LEU A 9 -18.97 10.24 -14.75
N ASP A 10 -18.32 11.36 -15.11
CA ASP A 10 -18.78 12.27 -16.19
C ASP A 10 -20.24 12.72 -16.01
N LEU A 11 -20.59 13.07 -14.77
CA LEU A 11 -21.94 13.47 -14.40
C LEU A 11 -22.06 14.99 -14.27
N SER A 12 -23.08 15.57 -14.91
CA SER A 12 -23.39 16.99 -14.78
C SER A 12 -23.99 17.32 -13.40
N LEU A 13 -24.70 16.39 -12.79
CA LEU A 13 -25.37 16.55 -11.49
C LEU A 13 -25.52 15.20 -10.80
N ILE A 14 -25.31 15.17 -9.48
CA ILE A 14 -25.70 14.02 -8.65
C ILE A 14 -27.13 14.25 -8.16
N ASN A 15 -28.02 13.38 -8.61
CA ASN A 15 -29.42 13.39 -8.19
C ASN A 15 -29.76 12.11 -7.41
N ILE A 16 -31.01 12.01 -6.96
CA ILE A 16 -31.50 10.86 -6.19
C ILE A 16 -31.36 9.53 -6.96
N ASP A 17 -31.51 9.54 -8.28
CA ASP A 17 -31.40 8.32 -9.08
C ASP A 17 -29.94 7.87 -9.21
N THR A 18 -28.99 8.80 -9.28
CA THR A 18 -27.55 8.52 -9.15
C THR A 18 -27.26 7.87 -7.80
N LEU A 19 -27.80 8.40 -6.69
CA LEU A 19 -27.59 7.84 -5.36
C LEU A 19 -28.21 6.45 -5.19
N LYS A 20 -29.37 6.20 -5.81
CA LYS A 20 -29.96 4.85 -5.87
C LYS A 20 -29.07 3.88 -6.66
N THR A 21 -28.53 4.33 -7.81
CA THR A 21 -27.62 3.51 -8.63
C THR A 21 -26.33 3.16 -7.90
N LEU A 22 -25.86 4.06 -7.01
CA LEU A 22 -24.71 3.84 -6.15
C LEU A 22 -25.06 3.06 -4.87
N GLU A 23 -26.30 2.63 -4.70
CA GLU A 23 -26.83 1.98 -3.49
C GLU A 23 -26.68 2.85 -2.22
N LEU A 24 -26.60 4.18 -2.35
CA LEU A 24 -26.44 5.11 -1.24
C LEU A 24 -27.76 5.61 -0.66
N TYR A 25 -28.85 5.48 -1.40
CA TYR A 25 -30.19 5.88 -1.04
C TYR A 25 -31.23 4.84 -1.41
N HIS A 26 -32.10 4.51 -0.47
CA HIS A 26 -33.27 3.68 -0.70
C HIS A 26 -34.55 4.47 -0.43
N LYS A 27 -35.59 4.25 -1.25
CA LYS A 27 -36.83 5.06 -1.17
C LYS A 27 -37.51 4.98 0.19
N ASP A 28 -37.51 3.82 0.80
CA ASP A 28 -38.23 3.54 2.05
C ASP A 28 -37.35 3.76 3.30
N GLU A 29 -36.02 3.62 3.18
CA GLU A 29 -35.06 3.68 4.29
C GLU A 29 -34.23 4.97 4.29
N GLY A 30 -34.24 5.75 3.20
CA GLY A 30 -33.43 6.95 3.05
C GLY A 30 -31.96 6.67 2.76
N TYR A 31 -31.07 7.52 3.31
CA TYR A 31 -29.62 7.37 3.16
C TYR A 31 -29.06 6.30 4.09
N ASN A 32 -28.21 5.42 3.57
CA ASN A 32 -27.55 4.41 4.38
C ASN A 32 -26.23 4.92 5.00
N GLN A 33 -25.57 4.05 5.77
CA GLN A 33 -24.30 4.38 6.44
C GLN A 33 -23.19 4.76 5.47
N ALA A 34 -23.11 4.12 4.29
CA ALA A 34 -22.10 4.47 3.28
C ALA A 34 -22.32 5.89 2.74
N ALA A 35 -23.58 6.30 2.52
CA ALA A 35 -23.91 7.68 2.15
C ALA A 35 -23.50 8.68 3.21
N LEU A 36 -23.72 8.37 4.50
CA LEU A 36 -23.30 9.22 5.61
C LEU A 36 -21.78 9.36 5.67
N LEU A 37 -21.03 8.27 5.51
CA LEU A 37 -19.56 8.28 5.47
C LEU A 37 -19.00 9.13 4.31
N LEU A 38 -19.70 9.15 3.20
CA LEU A 38 -19.34 9.93 2.02
C LEU A 38 -19.80 11.38 2.09
N SER A 39 -20.65 11.74 3.05
CA SER A 39 -21.13 13.12 3.23
C SER A 39 -20.09 13.98 3.96
N ASP A 40 -20.11 15.28 3.69
CA ASP A 40 -19.24 16.28 4.32
C ASP A 40 -19.68 16.65 5.75
N ASN A 41 -20.71 16.00 6.27
CA ASN A 41 -21.21 16.19 7.62
C ASN A 41 -21.61 14.83 8.20
N ASN A 42 -20.67 14.15 8.81
CA ASN A 42 -20.89 12.86 9.46
C ASN A 42 -20.33 12.87 10.89
N THR A 43 -20.68 11.87 11.68
CA THR A 43 -20.30 11.76 13.10
C THR A 43 -19.30 10.64 13.36
N PHE A 44 -18.79 10.01 12.31
CA PHE A 44 -17.85 8.90 12.45
C PHE A 44 -16.46 9.41 12.81
N CYS A 45 -15.80 8.67 13.68
CA CYS A 45 -14.37 8.83 13.87
C CYS A 45 -13.65 8.44 12.57
N GLY A 46 -12.86 9.34 12.03
CA GLY A 46 -12.24 9.18 10.72
C GLY A 46 -10.84 8.60 10.76
N ILE A 47 -9.89 9.38 10.23
CA ILE A 47 -8.47 9.05 10.17
C ILE A 47 -7.73 9.95 11.14
N ASP A 48 -7.01 9.36 12.09
CA ASP A 48 -6.06 10.05 12.97
C ASP A 48 -4.65 9.77 12.45
N ILE A 49 -4.03 10.78 11.88
CA ILE A 49 -2.71 10.70 11.26
C ILE A 49 -1.71 11.56 12.03
N ALA A 50 -0.58 10.97 12.39
CA ALA A 50 0.46 11.65 13.13
C ALA A 50 1.86 11.35 12.58
N LYS A 51 2.69 12.38 12.42
CA LYS A 51 4.12 12.28 12.17
C LYS A 51 4.87 12.35 13.48
N PHE A 52 5.58 11.27 13.79
CA PHE A 52 6.44 11.16 14.96
C PHE A 52 7.90 11.54 14.64
N GLY A 53 8.63 11.96 15.65
CA GLY A 53 10.07 12.13 15.61
C GLY A 53 10.82 10.82 15.90
N GLU A 54 11.93 10.93 16.64
CA GLU A 54 12.78 9.79 17.01
C GLU A 54 12.06 8.79 17.94
N SER A 55 11.00 9.22 18.61
CA SER A 55 10.17 8.37 19.46
C SER A 55 8.70 8.74 19.35
N ILE A 56 7.82 7.84 19.79
CA ILE A 56 6.36 8.06 19.86
C ILE A 56 5.98 9.22 20.81
N SER A 57 6.88 9.61 21.69
CA SER A 57 6.67 10.74 22.61
C SER A 57 6.88 12.10 21.94
N ILE A 58 7.46 12.13 20.73
CA ILE A 58 7.71 13.35 19.96
C ILE A 58 6.77 13.37 18.77
N ILE A 59 5.72 14.18 18.88
CA ILE A 59 4.77 14.39 17.77
C ILE A 59 5.18 15.65 17.02
N LYS A 60 5.61 15.51 15.76
CA LYS A 60 5.98 16.64 14.90
C LYS A 60 4.75 17.29 14.26
N GLU A 61 3.78 16.50 13.88
CA GLU A 61 2.50 16.96 13.31
C GLU A 61 1.43 15.91 13.61
N ARG A 62 0.22 16.36 13.93
CA ARG A 62 -0.96 15.47 14.08
C ARG A 62 -2.16 16.14 13.44
N ASN A 63 -2.91 15.37 12.68
CA ASN A 63 -4.16 15.79 12.11
C ASN A 63 -5.21 14.68 12.35
N THR A 64 -6.24 15.01 13.14
CA THR A 64 -7.39 14.12 13.32
C THR A 64 -8.48 14.57 12.35
N ILE A 65 -8.58 13.86 11.24
CA ILE A 65 -9.50 14.17 10.16
C ILE A 65 -10.80 13.40 10.43
N GLU A 66 -11.79 14.10 10.93
CA GLU A 66 -13.09 13.54 11.28
C GLU A 66 -14.24 14.47 10.86
N LYS A 67 -15.46 13.93 10.83
CA LYS A 67 -16.69 14.68 10.51
C LYS A 67 -16.74 15.26 9.10
N GLU A 68 -15.92 14.78 8.21
CA GLU A 68 -15.84 15.10 6.79
C GLU A 68 -15.99 13.83 5.95
N SER A 69 -16.29 13.99 4.67
CA SER A 69 -16.33 12.88 3.72
C SER A 69 -15.08 12.02 3.81
N ILE A 70 -15.23 10.70 3.85
CA ILE A 70 -14.10 9.78 3.89
C ILE A 70 -13.20 9.90 2.65
N LEU A 71 -13.72 10.39 1.53
CA LEU A 71 -12.92 10.68 0.34
C LEU A 71 -12.00 11.88 0.58
N LYS A 72 -12.51 12.93 1.26
CA LYS A 72 -11.67 14.07 1.64
C LYS A 72 -10.62 13.66 2.67
N GLN A 73 -11.00 12.85 3.65
CA GLN A 73 -10.07 12.31 4.64
C GLN A 73 -8.95 11.51 3.99
N PHE A 74 -9.29 10.70 2.98
CA PHE A 74 -8.31 9.97 2.17
C PHE A 74 -7.35 10.94 1.46
N ASP A 75 -7.85 11.98 0.79
CA ASP A 75 -7.02 12.97 0.09
C ASP A 75 -6.09 13.72 1.04
N ASP A 76 -6.58 14.16 2.19
CA ASP A 76 -5.79 14.88 3.19
C ASP A 76 -4.67 13.98 3.76
N ALA A 77 -4.95 12.69 3.95
CA ALA A 77 -3.92 11.72 4.35
C ALA A 77 -2.86 11.52 3.24
N MET A 78 -3.27 11.48 1.96
CA MET A 78 -2.35 11.42 0.82
C MET A 78 -1.48 12.68 0.72
N VAL A 79 -2.03 13.87 0.98
CA VAL A 79 -1.27 15.12 1.01
C VAL A 79 -0.21 15.08 2.12
N MET A 80 -0.56 14.62 3.32
CA MET A 80 0.39 14.48 4.42
C MET A 80 1.48 13.44 4.10
N PHE A 81 1.10 12.31 3.48
CA PHE A 81 2.05 11.31 2.99
C PHE A 81 3.08 11.93 2.05
N LYS A 82 2.65 12.63 1.01
CA LYS A 82 3.53 13.25 0.02
C LYS A 82 4.50 14.23 0.66
N ARG A 83 4.05 15.04 1.61
CA ARG A 83 4.90 16.00 2.35
C ARG A 83 6.09 15.35 3.05
N TYR A 84 5.93 14.13 3.59
CA TYR A 84 6.94 13.48 4.42
C TYR A 84 7.71 12.37 3.73
N TYR A 85 7.18 11.77 2.68
CA TYR A 85 7.78 10.60 2.04
C TYR A 85 8.10 10.79 0.55
N GLN A 86 7.93 12.02 0.05
CA GLN A 86 8.36 12.41 -1.29
C GLN A 86 9.17 13.68 -1.22
N TYR A 87 10.19 13.80 -2.08
CA TYR A 87 10.97 15.02 -2.26
C TYR A 87 11.48 15.11 -3.68
N GLU A 88 11.93 16.32 -4.08
CA GLU A 88 12.56 16.51 -5.37
C GLU A 88 14.09 16.53 -5.21
N GLU A 89 14.80 15.77 -6.02
CA GLU A 89 16.24 15.77 -6.11
C GLU A 89 16.68 16.38 -7.44
N ILE A 90 17.63 17.30 -7.41
CA ILE A 90 18.23 17.87 -8.62
C ILE A 90 19.43 16.99 -9.00
N LYS A 91 19.25 16.17 -10.03
CA LYS A 91 20.35 15.42 -10.68
C LYS A 91 20.64 16.02 -12.03
N THR A 92 21.86 16.62 -12.18
CA THR A 92 22.28 17.32 -13.40
C THR A 92 21.40 18.55 -13.71
N ALA A 93 20.74 18.61 -14.87
CA ALA A 93 19.89 19.72 -15.29
C ALA A 93 18.39 19.52 -14.99
N TYR A 94 18.00 18.37 -14.44
CA TYR A 94 16.60 17.99 -14.26
C TYR A 94 16.27 17.68 -12.80
N ARG A 95 15.05 18.05 -12.38
CA ARG A 95 14.46 17.61 -11.12
C ARG A 95 13.84 16.23 -11.29
N LYS A 96 14.06 15.37 -10.33
CA LYS A 96 13.44 14.06 -10.25
C LYS A 96 12.71 13.93 -8.92
N ALA A 97 11.42 13.57 -8.97
CA ALA A 97 10.70 13.16 -7.77
C ALA A 97 11.29 11.85 -7.24
N VAL A 98 11.55 11.81 -5.95
CA VAL A 98 12.05 10.64 -5.23
C VAL A 98 11.03 10.27 -4.18
N GLU A 99 10.62 9.01 -4.20
CA GLU A 99 9.77 8.41 -3.19
C GLU A 99 10.65 7.59 -2.25
N ILE A 100 10.62 7.91 -0.97
CA ILE A 100 11.29 7.10 0.05
C ILE A 100 10.40 6.00 0.63
N LEU A 101 9.12 6.03 0.31
CA LEU A 101 8.15 4.98 0.54
C LEU A 101 7.19 4.96 -0.66
N PRO A 102 6.87 3.79 -1.26
CA PRO A 102 6.04 3.75 -2.46
C PRO A 102 4.64 4.33 -2.22
N GLU A 103 4.25 5.33 -3.00
CA GLU A 103 2.93 5.96 -2.90
C GLU A 103 1.80 4.95 -3.12
N ASN A 104 1.96 4.05 -4.12
CA ASN A 104 0.96 3.04 -4.41
C ASN A 104 0.73 2.09 -3.23
N ALA A 105 1.80 1.71 -2.49
CA ALA A 105 1.67 0.85 -1.32
C ALA A 105 0.91 1.55 -0.18
N PHE A 106 1.21 2.83 0.07
CA PHE A 106 0.50 3.62 1.08
C PHE A 106 -0.97 3.81 0.69
N ARG A 107 -1.25 4.20 -0.57
CA ARG A 107 -2.60 4.39 -1.10
C ARG A 107 -3.42 3.10 -0.94
N GLU A 108 -2.88 1.96 -1.36
CA GLU A 108 -3.57 0.67 -1.29
C GLU A 108 -3.86 0.26 0.16
N ALA A 109 -2.86 0.42 1.07
CA ALA A 109 -3.03 0.10 2.48
C ALA A 109 -4.08 0.99 3.16
N LEU A 110 -4.10 2.30 2.84
CA LEU A 110 -5.07 3.25 3.38
C LEU A 110 -6.49 2.96 2.89
N VAL A 111 -6.66 2.70 1.59
CA VAL A 111 -7.96 2.34 1.00
C VAL A 111 -8.48 1.04 1.61
N ASN A 112 -7.63 0.02 1.75
CA ASN A 112 -8.00 -1.23 2.41
C ASN A 112 -8.42 -0.99 3.87
N ALA A 113 -7.69 -0.13 4.60
CA ALA A 113 -8.05 0.24 5.97
C ALA A 113 -9.44 0.89 6.05
N ILE A 114 -9.84 1.72 5.07
CA ILE A 114 -11.15 2.37 5.00
C ILE A 114 -12.25 1.37 4.69
N ILE A 115 -12.07 0.54 3.65
CA ILE A 115 -13.11 -0.36 3.15
C ILE A 115 -13.37 -1.52 4.11
N HIS A 116 -12.33 -2.02 4.77
CA HIS A 116 -12.44 -3.15 5.68
C HIS A 116 -12.66 -2.77 7.15
N ARG A 117 -12.69 -1.48 7.48
CA ARG A 117 -12.97 -1.00 8.84
C ARG A 117 -14.34 -1.47 9.33
N ALA A 118 -14.41 -1.84 10.61
CA ALA A 118 -15.66 -2.00 11.36
C ALA A 118 -16.16 -0.60 11.78
N TRP A 119 -17.14 -0.05 11.07
CA TRP A 119 -17.65 1.32 11.27
C TRP A 119 -18.57 1.45 12.47
N ASP A 120 -19.02 0.36 13.05
CA ASP A 120 -19.72 0.28 14.34
C ASP A 120 -18.79 0.47 15.55
N VAL A 121 -17.49 0.26 15.37
CA VAL A 121 -16.48 0.51 16.40
C VAL A 121 -16.12 1.99 16.44
N LYS A 122 -16.27 2.61 17.63
CA LYS A 122 -15.94 4.03 17.87
C LYS A 122 -14.43 4.25 18.06
N ALA A 123 -13.63 3.91 17.05
CA ALA A 123 -12.18 4.13 17.05
C ALA A 123 -11.75 4.58 15.67
N CYS A 124 -10.80 5.50 15.57
CA CYS A 124 -10.28 6.00 14.28
C CYS A 124 -9.39 4.98 13.58
N ILE A 125 -9.23 5.12 12.26
CA ILE A 125 -8.09 4.55 11.56
C ILE A 125 -6.87 5.35 12.00
N ASN A 126 -5.86 4.67 12.54
CA ASN A 126 -4.63 5.33 12.98
C ASN A 126 -3.55 5.16 11.92
N VAL A 127 -2.96 6.29 11.52
CA VAL A 127 -1.81 6.34 10.61
C VAL A 127 -0.64 6.96 11.34
N ALA A 128 0.29 6.13 11.79
CA ALA A 128 1.51 6.55 12.49
C ALA A 128 2.68 6.60 11.52
N MET A 129 3.21 7.79 11.26
CA MET A 129 4.31 8.07 10.35
C MET A 129 5.61 8.26 11.11
N PHE A 130 6.57 7.33 10.93
CA PHE A 130 7.92 7.38 11.51
C PHE A 130 8.96 7.75 10.44
N GLU A 131 10.22 7.87 10.82
CA GLU A 131 11.30 8.13 9.85
C GLU A 131 11.64 6.89 9.03
N ASP A 132 11.43 5.69 9.59
CA ASP A 132 11.78 4.40 9.00
C ASP A 132 10.58 3.60 8.47
N ARG A 133 9.33 3.99 8.79
CA ARG A 133 8.12 3.26 8.40
C ARG A 133 6.84 4.08 8.57
N ILE A 134 5.77 3.57 7.98
CA ILE A 134 4.38 3.97 8.31
C ILE A 134 3.65 2.74 8.87
N GLU A 135 2.88 2.94 9.93
CA GLU A 135 1.96 1.96 10.50
C GLU A 135 0.51 2.43 10.28
N ILE A 136 -0.30 1.61 9.63
CA ILE A 136 -1.74 1.87 9.42
C ILE A 136 -2.51 0.81 10.19
N THR A 137 -3.33 1.23 11.15
CA THR A 137 -4.15 0.34 11.97
C THR A 137 -5.62 0.66 11.76
N SER A 138 -6.37 -0.30 11.26
CA SER A 138 -7.82 -0.22 11.03
C SER A 138 -8.58 -1.01 12.09
N PRO A 139 -9.61 -0.43 12.74
CA PRO A 139 -10.47 -1.15 13.67
C PRO A 139 -11.29 -2.25 12.98
N GLY A 140 -11.40 -3.39 13.63
CA GLY A 140 -12.04 -4.60 13.14
C GLY A 140 -11.04 -5.62 12.58
N GLY A 141 -11.23 -6.91 12.92
CA GLY A 141 -10.42 -8.01 12.41
C GLY A 141 -10.75 -8.35 10.95
N LEU A 142 -10.35 -9.52 10.50
CA LEU A 142 -10.71 -10.00 9.16
C LEU A 142 -12.24 -10.21 9.04
N PRO A 143 -12.82 -10.00 7.85
CA PRO A 143 -14.22 -10.36 7.60
C PRO A 143 -14.47 -11.84 7.88
N GLN A 144 -15.69 -12.17 8.31
CA GLN A 144 -16.07 -13.56 8.52
C GLN A 144 -15.91 -14.37 7.21
N GLY A 145 -15.30 -15.54 7.34
CA GLY A 145 -15.03 -16.42 6.19
C GLY A 145 -13.71 -16.17 5.48
N LEU A 146 -12.86 -15.29 6.00
CA LEU A 146 -11.50 -15.05 5.49
C LEU A 146 -10.50 -15.32 6.62
N ASP A 147 -9.60 -16.27 6.41
CA ASP A 147 -8.49 -16.49 7.33
C ASP A 147 -7.25 -15.65 6.98
N GLU A 148 -6.30 -15.55 7.93
CA GLU A 148 -5.09 -14.75 7.75
C GLU A 148 -4.23 -15.25 6.58
N SER A 149 -4.17 -16.56 6.37
CA SER A 149 -3.37 -17.15 5.29
C SER A 149 -3.95 -16.84 3.91
N GLU A 150 -5.27 -16.81 3.78
CA GLU A 150 -5.99 -16.44 2.57
C GLU A 150 -5.86 -14.93 2.30
N TYR A 151 -5.99 -14.11 3.35
CA TYR A 151 -5.78 -12.67 3.27
C TYR A 151 -4.38 -12.31 2.75
N LEU A 152 -3.35 -12.94 3.31
CA LEU A 152 -1.95 -12.70 2.93
C LEU A 152 -1.60 -13.22 1.53
N LYS A 153 -2.20 -14.34 1.10
CA LYS A 153 -2.01 -14.88 -0.26
C LYS A 153 -2.74 -14.04 -1.30
N GLY A 154 -3.81 -13.36 -0.91
CA GLY A 154 -4.70 -12.67 -1.84
C GLY A 154 -5.52 -13.62 -2.70
N GLY A 155 -6.33 -13.07 -3.60
CA GLY A 155 -7.18 -13.84 -4.53
C GLY A 155 -8.61 -14.06 -4.01
N VAL A 156 -8.87 -13.82 -2.73
CA VAL A 156 -10.22 -13.78 -2.15
C VAL A 156 -10.54 -12.34 -1.77
N SER A 157 -11.67 -11.83 -2.24
CA SER A 157 -12.15 -10.47 -1.93
C SER A 157 -13.47 -10.54 -1.19
N ILE A 158 -13.42 -10.37 0.12
CA ILE A 158 -14.60 -10.24 0.97
C ILE A 158 -14.62 -8.82 1.53
N LEU A 159 -15.46 -7.96 0.95
CA LEU A 159 -15.58 -6.58 1.38
C LEU A 159 -16.50 -6.48 2.60
N ARG A 160 -15.98 -5.97 3.73
CA ARG A 160 -16.82 -5.68 4.91
C ARG A 160 -17.86 -4.60 4.58
N ASN A 161 -17.45 -3.55 3.88
CA ASN A 161 -18.30 -2.44 3.48
C ASN A 161 -18.53 -2.45 1.97
N ARG A 162 -19.38 -3.36 1.49
CA ARG A 162 -19.61 -3.62 0.06
C ARG A 162 -20.03 -2.37 -0.71
N ILE A 163 -20.96 -1.58 -0.18
CA ILE A 163 -21.47 -0.38 -0.84
C ILE A 163 -20.35 0.68 -0.95
N LEU A 164 -19.60 0.89 0.13
CA LEU A 164 -18.46 1.81 0.12
C LEU A 164 -17.39 1.35 -0.88
N GLY A 165 -17.09 0.04 -0.90
CA GLY A 165 -16.18 -0.55 -1.87
C GLY A 165 -16.66 -0.36 -3.32
N SER A 166 -17.95 -0.49 -3.60
CA SER A 166 -18.52 -0.23 -4.93
C SER A 166 -18.32 1.22 -5.37
N VAL A 167 -18.49 2.20 -4.47
CA VAL A 167 -18.20 3.61 -4.77
C VAL A 167 -16.72 3.83 -5.04
N PHE A 168 -15.84 3.28 -4.21
CA PHE A 168 -14.38 3.39 -4.39
C PHE A 168 -13.90 2.75 -5.69
N TYR A 169 -14.51 1.64 -6.10
CA TYR A 169 -14.24 1.01 -7.39
C TYR A 169 -14.62 1.93 -8.56
N ARG A 170 -15.81 2.53 -8.52
CA ARG A 170 -16.27 3.47 -9.56
C ARG A 170 -15.42 4.74 -9.65
N LEU A 171 -14.77 5.11 -8.54
CA LEU A 171 -13.80 6.21 -8.46
C LEU A 171 -12.36 5.76 -8.81
N HIS A 172 -12.19 4.56 -9.36
CA HIS A 172 -10.88 3.98 -9.71
C HIS A 172 -9.86 3.95 -8.56
N LEU A 173 -10.36 3.95 -7.32
CA LEU A 173 -9.51 3.88 -6.12
C LEU A 173 -9.14 2.44 -5.75
N ILE A 174 -9.94 1.45 -6.16
CA ILE A 174 -9.71 0.02 -5.91
C ILE A 174 -10.00 -0.83 -7.15
N GLU A 175 -9.54 -2.09 -7.06
CA GLU A 175 -9.86 -3.17 -7.99
C GLU A 175 -10.58 -4.32 -7.26
N HIS A 176 -11.37 -5.13 -7.98
CA HIS A 176 -12.21 -6.17 -7.37
C HIS A 176 -11.53 -7.53 -7.12
N PHE A 177 -10.24 -7.68 -7.44
CA PHE A 177 -9.62 -9.02 -7.52
C PHE A 177 -8.97 -9.53 -6.21
N GLY A 178 -9.18 -8.88 -5.05
CA GLY A 178 -8.49 -9.27 -3.81
C GLY A 178 -6.97 -9.21 -3.91
N SER A 179 -6.45 -8.31 -4.75
CA SER A 179 -5.02 -8.21 -5.07
C SER A 179 -4.28 -7.16 -4.22
N GLY A 180 -4.94 -6.51 -3.26
CA GLY A 180 -4.39 -5.38 -2.52
C GLY A 180 -3.10 -5.71 -1.76
N VAL A 181 -3.08 -6.79 -0.99
CA VAL A 181 -1.87 -7.26 -0.28
C VAL A 181 -0.74 -7.54 -1.26
N LYS A 182 -1.05 -8.22 -2.38
CA LYS A 182 -0.07 -8.53 -3.41
C LYS A 182 0.50 -7.26 -4.05
N ARG A 183 -0.33 -6.27 -4.37
CA ARG A 183 0.13 -4.98 -4.92
C ARG A 183 1.07 -4.27 -3.96
N ILE A 184 0.72 -4.22 -2.66
CA ILE A 184 1.62 -3.67 -1.65
C ILE A 184 2.95 -4.40 -1.64
N MET A 185 2.95 -5.73 -1.66
CA MET A 185 4.18 -6.54 -1.68
C MET A 185 5.00 -6.35 -2.96
N ASP A 186 4.34 -6.19 -4.11
CA ASP A 186 4.99 -6.01 -5.41
C ASP A 186 5.77 -4.68 -5.49
N GLU A 187 5.29 -3.61 -4.83
CA GLU A 187 6.00 -2.33 -4.71
C GLU A 187 7.35 -2.45 -3.96
N TYR A 188 7.52 -3.49 -3.16
CA TYR A 188 8.75 -3.76 -2.41
C TYR A 188 9.63 -4.86 -3.02
N ILE A 189 9.36 -5.28 -4.26
CA ILE A 189 10.23 -6.24 -4.97
C ILE A 189 11.61 -5.63 -5.14
N GLY A 190 12.66 -6.41 -4.78
CA GLY A 190 14.04 -5.93 -4.83
C GLY A 190 14.53 -5.18 -3.59
N ASN A 191 13.66 -4.88 -2.62
CA ASN A 191 14.06 -4.26 -1.36
C ASN A 191 14.27 -5.31 -0.27
N MET A 192 15.23 -5.09 0.63
CA MET A 192 15.49 -5.99 1.78
C MET A 192 14.34 -5.96 2.79
N THR A 193 13.80 -4.77 3.03
CA THR A 193 12.66 -4.59 3.93
C THR A 193 11.36 -4.87 3.19
N LYS A 194 10.46 -5.58 3.84
CA LYS A 194 9.15 -5.96 3.28
C LYS A 194 8.02 -5.42 4.15
N PRO A 195 6.86 -5.10 3.56
CA PRO A 195 5.65 -4.82 4.31
C PRO A 195 5.30 -5.97 5.26
N GLN A 196 4.74 -5.62 6.40
CA GLN A 196 4.27 -6.58 7.40
C GLN A 196 2.78 -6.36 7.63
N PHE A 197 2.05 -7.45 7.83
CA PHE A 197 0.63 -7.45 8.08
C PHE A 197 0.36 -8.21 9.36
N PHE A 198 -0.45 -7.64 10.22
CA PHE A 198 -0.84 -8.23 11.50
C PHE A 198 -2.36 -8.22 11.58
N CYS A 199 -2.94 -9.39 11.67
CA CYS A 199 -4.38 -9.57 11.83
C CYS A 199 -4.67 -10.02 13.26
N SER A 200 -5.56 -9.29 13.92
CA SER A 200 -6.10 -9.67 15.22
C SER A 200 -7.63 -9.70 15.15
N GLU A 201 -8.28 -10.16 16.19
CA GLU A 201 -9.73 -10.15 16.29
C GLU A 201 -10.33 -8.74 16.17
N ASN A 202 -9.60 -7.71 16.66
CA ASN A 202 -10.10 -6.35 16.81
C ASN A 202 -9.45 -5.32 15.90
N ALA A 203 -8.40 -5.68 15.16
CA ALA A 203 -7.70 -4.75 14.28
C ALA A 203 -6.88 -5.47 13.21
N ILE A 204 -6.70 -4.78 12.09
CA ILE A 204 -5.70 -5.11 11.07
C ILE A 204 -4.67 -4.00 11.05
N LYS A 205 -3.39 -4.35 11.19
CA LYS A 205 -2.27 -3.43 11.09
C LYS A 205 -1.40 -3.77 9.90
N VAL A 206 -1.06 -2.75 9.11
CA VAL A 206 -0.09 -2.82 8.00
C VAL A 206 1.10 -1.94 8.35
N ILE A 207 2.31 -2.48 8.22
CA ILE A 207 3.55 -1.73 8.38
C ILE A 207 4.24 -1.64 7.01
N LEU A 208 4.45 -0.43 6.55
CA LEU A 208 5.12 -0.09 5.31
C LEU A 208 6.49 0.51 5.64
N PRO A 209 7.60 -0.21 5.43
CA PRO A 209 8.94 0.33 5.70
C PRO A 209 9.35 1.37 4.65
N VAL A 210 10.11 2.36 5.07
CA VAL A 210 10.80 3.29 4.19
C VAL A 210 11.88 2.52 3.39
N LEU A 211 11.97 2.81 2.10
CA LEU A 211 13.00 2.26 1.23
C LEU A 211 14.33 2.91 1.57
N LYS A 212 15.24 2.15 2.15
CA LYS A 212 16.61 2.66 2.37
C LYS A 212 17.30 2.79 1.02
N GLN A 213 17.77 3.98 0.70
CA GLN A 213 18.51 4.21 -0.56
C GLN A 213 19.75 3.31 -0.71
N ASP A 214 20.35 2.92 0.42
CA ASP A 214 21.48 1.98 0.46
C ASP A 214 21.11 0.53 0.08
N ASN A 215 19.81 0.24 -0.03
CA ASN A 215 19.26 -1.08 -0.36
C ASN A 215 18.65 -1.17 -1.77
N LEU A 216 18.76 -0.12 -2.57
CA LEU A 216 18.41 -0.21 -3.99
C LEU A 216 19.53 -0.91 -4.72
N LEU A 217 19.18 -2.01 -5.39
CA LEU A 217 20.14 -2.69 -6.29
C LEU A 217 20.61 -1.68 -7.34
N THR A 218 21.92 -1.63 -7.55
CA THR A 218 22.48 -0.90 -8.68
C THR A 218 21.91 -1.47 -9.99
N PRO A 219 21.94 -0.75 -11.11
CA PRO A 219 21.48 -1.26 -12.40
C PRO A 219 22.10 -2.63 -12.75
N ASP A 220 23.37 -2.82 -12.41
CA ASP A 220 24.10 -4.06 -12.65
C ASP A 220 23.59 -5.19 -11.75
N GLU A 221 23.40 -4.93 -10.46
CA GLU A 221 22.85 -5.89 -9.49
C GLU A 221 21.41 -6.26 -9.84
N ASN A 222 20.59 -5.29 -10.25
CA ASN A 222 19.21 -5.53 -10.67
C ASN A 222 19.13 -6.41 -11.94
N SER A 223 20.08 -6.23 -12.87
CA SER A 223 20.18 -7.07 -14.06
C SER A 223 20.43 -8.54 -13.69
N VAL A 224 21.38 -8.80 -12.78
CA VAL A 224 21.70 -10.16 -12.29
C VAL A 224 20.56 -10.73 -11.47
N TYR A 225 19.97 -9.93 -10.57
CA TYR A 225 18.81 -10.33 -9.77
C TYR A 225 17.61 -10.75 -10.63
N THR A 226 17.33 -10.00 -11.69
CA THR A 226 16.25 -10.31 -12.64
C THR A 226 16.46 -11.65 -13.34
N LEU A 227 17.71 -12.01 -13.66
CA LEU A 227 18.02 -13.31 -14.25
C LEU A 227 17.79 -14.44 -13.25
N VAL A 228 18.19 -14.29 -11.98
CA VAL A 228 17.88 -15.27 -10.93
C VAL A 228 16.35 -15.43 -10.78
N LYS A 229 15.60 -14.34 -10.80
CA LYS A 229 14.13 -14.34 -10.75
C LYS A 229 13.51 -15.08 -11.95
N LYS A 230 14.13 -15.04 -13.13
CA LYS A 230 13.71 -15.79 -14.33
C LYS A 230 14.10 -17.28 -14.28
N GLY A 231 14.74 -17.74 -13.20
CA GLY A 231 15.10 -19.14 -12.98
C GLY A 231 16.51 -19.53 -13.42
N TYR A 232 17.36 -18.57 -13.83
CA TYR A 232 18.78 -18.87 -14.07
C TYR A 232 19.50 -19.08 -12.74
N ALA A 233 19.82 -20.34 -12.42
CA ALA A 233 20.27 -20.72 -11.10
C ALA A 233 21.80 -20.84 -10.98
N SER A 234 22.58 -20.82 -12.05
CA SER A 234 24.03 -20.92 -11.97
C SER A 234 24.74 -19.64 -12.41
N SER A 235 25.89 -19.33 -11.82
CA SER A 235 26.71 -18.19 -12.24
C SER A 235 27.10 -18.23 -13.72
N THR A 236 27.26 -19.45 -14.28
CA THR A 236 27.59 -19.66 -15.70
C THR A 236 26.42 -19.29 -16.60
N ASP A 237 25.19 -19.70 -16.25
CA ASP A 237 24.01 -19.42 -17.04
C ASP A 237 23.66 -17.92 -16.98
N ILE A 238 23.81 -17.32 -15.80
CA ILE A 238 23.61 -15.88 -15.60
C ILE A 238 24.64 -15.09 -16.43
N THR A 239 25.92 -15.50 -16.42
CA THR A 239 26.95 -14.84 -17.23
C THR A 239 26.66 -14.90 -18.74
N LYS A 240 26.09 -16.00 -19.24
CA LYS A 240 25.74 -16.14 -20.66
C LYS A 240 24.57 -15.24 -21.07
N ASN A 241 23.70 -14.83 -20.11
CA ASN A 241 22.49 -14.07 -20.34
C ASN A 241 22.57 -12.61 -19.88
N CYS A 242 23.77 -12.12 -19.55
CA CYS A 242 24.03 -10.72 -19.21
C CYS A 242 25.26 -10.19 -19.97
N SER A 243 25.43 -8.87 -19.95
CA SER A 243 26.57 -8.19 -20.58
C SER A 243 27.85 -8.18 -19.74
N PHE A 244 27.87 -8.87 -18.59
CA PHE A 244 28.98 -8.82 -17.64
C PHE A 244 29.86 -10.07 -17.72
N GLY A 245 31.18 -9.85 -17.50
CA GLY A 245 32.13 -10.97 -17.35
C GLY A 245 31.86 -11.77 -16.05
N LYS A 246 32.27 -13.04 -16.06
CA LYS A 246 32.04 -14.00 -14.99
C LYS A 246 32.44 -13.50 -13.60
N ASN A 247 33.58 -12.81 -13.47
CA ASN A 247 34.05 -12.30 -12.17
C ASN A 247 33.11 -11.24 -11.62
N LYS A 248 32.58 -10.35 -12.46
CA LYS A 248 31.59 -9.32 -12.07
C LYS A 248 30.29 -9.97 -11.63
N VAL A 249 29.79 -10.95 -12.39
CA VAL A 249 28.57 -11.72 -12.03
C VAL A 249 28.71 -12.40 -10.67
N VAL A 250 29.84 -13.08 -10.43
CA VAL A 250 30.10 -13.77 -9.15
C VAL A 250 30.16 -12.77 -7.98
N ASN A 251 30.79 -11.60 -8.17
CA ASN A 251 30.81 -10.56 -7.14
C ASN A 251 29.41 -10.03 -6.83
N ILE A 252 28.63 -9.75 -7.87
CA ILE A 252 27.23 -9.29 -7.70
C ILE A 252 26.41 -10.36 -6.99
N LEU A 253 26.51 -11.63 -7.37
CA LEU A 253 25.80 -12.73 -6.70
C LEU A 253 26.16 -12.83 -5.23
N LYS A 254 27.44 -12.64 -4.86
CA LYS A 254 27.86 -12.59 -3.45
C LYS A 254 27.22 -11.43 -2.70
N ILE A 255 27.19 -10.24 -3.29
CA ILE A 255 26.53 -9.05 -2.72
C ILE A 255 25.04 -9.35 -2.50
N LEU A 256 24.35 -9.87 -3.52
CA LEU A 256 22.94 -10.21 -3.45
C LEU A 256 22.62 -11.25 -2.37
N VAL A 257 23.51 -12.25 -2.19
CA VAL A 257 23.39 -13.23 -1.10
C VAL A 257 23.61 -12.59 0.26
N THR A 258 24.68 -11.79 0.41
CA THR A 258 25.01 -11.09 1.68
C THR A 258 23.90 -10.13 2.07
N GLN A 259 23.28 -9.47 1.11
CA GLN A 259 22.17 -8.54 1.30
C GLN A 259 20.80 -9.25 1.43
N GLY A 260 20.74 -10.59 1.31
CA GLY A 260 19.52 -11.37 1.48
C GLY A 260 18.52 -11.31 0.30
N TYR A 261 18.92 -10.77 -0.84
CA TYR A 261 18.07 -10.75 -2.04
C TYR A 261 17.86 -12.12 -2.68
N ILE A 262 18.89 -12.98 -2.58
CA ILE A 262 18.88 -14.34 -3.10
C ILE A 262 19.52 -15.30 -2.10
N ARG A 263 19.20 -16.57 -2.23
CA ARG A 263 19.80 -17.66 -1.44
C ARG A 263 20.81 -18.42 -2.27
N GLN A 264 21.90 -18.81 -1.63
CA GLN A 264 22.88 -19.71 -2.22
C GLN A 264 22.73 -21.11 -1.61
N THR A 265 22.68 -22.13 -2.46
CA THR A 265 22.69 -23.55 -2.08
C THR A 265 23.85 -24.28 -2.78
N GLY A 266 24.40 -25.27 -2.12
CA GLY A 266 25.55 -26.03 -2.65
C GLY A 266 26.86 -25.25 -2.59
N ASN A 267 27.95 -25.94 -2.93
CA ASN A 267 29.32 -25.40 -2.93
C ASN A 267 30.05 -25.73 -4.24
N GLY A 268 31.05 -24.91 -4.58
CA GLY A 268 31.90 -25.10 -5.73
C GLY A 268 31.13 -25.14 -7.05
N ARG A 269 31.33 -26.17 -7.88
CA ARG A 269 30.64 -26.31 -9.18
C ARG A 269 29.15 -26.58 -9.06
N GLY A 270 28.69 -27.04 -7.89
CA GLY A 270 27.28 -27.31 -7.60
C GLY A 270 26.49 -26.10 -7.05
N THR A 271 27.11 -24.94 -6.93
CA THR A 271 26.43 -23.75 -6.40
C THR A 271 25.22 -23.33 -7.25
N ARG A 272 24.08 -23.11 -6.59
CA ARG A 272 22.83 -22.63 -7.19
C ARG A 272 22.33 -21.42 -6.42
N TYR A 273 21.63 -20.53 -7.13
CA TYR A 273 21.03 -19.31 -6.61
C TYR A 273 19.52 -19.34 -6.86
N SER A 274 18.73 -18.92 -5.87
CA SER A 274 17.27 -18.82 -5.93
C SER A 274 16.79 -17.61 -5.11
N LEU A 275 15.52 -17.23 -5.27
CA LEU A 275 14.89 -16.23 -4.43
C LEU A 275 14.67 -16.73 -3.01
#